data_00efc4e8ccb1d2911d83e8c061d31a42
#
_entry.id   00efc4e8ccb1d2911d83e8c061d31a42
#
_cell.length_a   1.000
_cell.length_b   1.000
_cell.length_c   1.000
_cell.angle_alpha   90.00
_cell.angle_beta   90.00
_cell.angle_gamma   90.00
#
_symmetry.space_group_name_H-M   'P 1'
#
loop_
_entity.id
_entity.type
_entity.pdbx_description
1 polymer ?
#
loop_
_entity_poly.entity_id
_entity_poly.type
_entity_poly.pdbx_seq_one_letter_code
_entity_poly.pdbx_strand_id
1 'polypeptide(L)'
;MANLRFENINWETNKISFYQVKTKKQIELPLLKDVGESIIEYMKYGRPTCNSDHIFVRHRAPIHEFTASAVGSSVHRYLLKAGIKTEGRRHGAHALRHSLAGRLLENRIPLPIISEILGHSSTETIMAYLRVDIEQLRNCALEVSGYEN
;
A
#
# COMPACT_ATOMS: atom_id res chain seq x y z
N MET A 1 -0.48 3.25 7.60
CA MET A 1 -0.32 4.66 7.22
C MET A 1 -1.18 5.60 8.07
N ALA A 2 -2.49 5.40 8.19
CA ALA A 2 -3.33 6.31 8.99
C ALA A 2 -2.82 6.50 10.42
N ASN A 3 -2.31 5.44 11.04
CA ASN A 3 -1.81 5.44 12.43
C ASN A 3 -0.29 5.60 12.52
N LEU A 4 0.37 6.18 11.50
CA LEU A 4 1.81 6.41 11.55
C LEU A 4 2.13 7.54 12.53
N ARG A 5 2.99 7.24 13.51
CA ARG A 5 3.44 8.16 14.56
C ARG A 5 4.88 8.59 14.33
N PHE A 6 5.31 9.65 15.02
CA PHE A 6 6.70 10.10 14.95
C PHE A 6 7.69 9.03 15.40
N GLU A 7 7.37 8.30 16.46
CA GLU A 7 8.18 7.20 17.00
C GLU A 7 8.38 6.03 16.03
N ASN A 8 7.51 5.93 15.00
CA ASN A 8 7.59 4.87 14.01
C ASN A 8 8.67 5.11 12.94
N ILE A 9 9.23 6.31 12.86
CA ILE A 9 10.25 6.67 11.88
C ILE A 9 11.59 6.82 12.56
N ASN A 10 12.54 5.98 12.16
CA ASN A 10 13.93 6.13 12.51
C ASN A 10 14.65 6.81 11.34
N TRP A 11 14.97 8.09 11.52
CA TRP A 11 15.63 8.91 10.51
C TRP A 11 17.11 8.59 10.34
N GLU A 12 17.77 8.06 11.38
CA GLU A 12 19.19 7.71 11.34
C GLU A 12 19.40 6.43 10.53
N THR A 13 18.53 5.44 10.72
CA THR A 13 18.64 4.14 10.03
C THR A 13 17.79 4.08 8.75
N ASN A 14 17.05 5.15 8.43
CA ASN A 14 16.13 5.22 7.30
C ASN A 14 15.11 4.06 7.29
N LYS A 15 14.45 3.84 8.43
CA LYS A 15 13.47 2.78 8.59
C LYS A 15 12.14 3.32 9.12
N ILE A 16 11.06 2.67 8.69
CA ILE A 16 9.72 2.85 9.25
C ILE A 16 9.34 1.53 9.92
N SER A 17 9.04 1.58 11.23
CA SER A 17 8.64 0.41 12.01
C SER A 17 7.24 0.62 12.57
N PHE A 18 6.34 -0.34 12.37
CA PHE A 18 5.01 -0.27 12.94
C PHE A 18 4.46 -1.64 13.30
N TYR A 19 3.59 -1.64 14.29
CA TYR A 19 2.94 -2.84 14.77
C TYR A 19 1.62 -3.05 14.03
N GLN A 20 1.48 -4.19 13.39
CA GLN A 20 0.29 -4.54 12.65
C GLN A 20 -0.75 -5.16 13.59
N VAL A 21 -1.84 -4.43 13.88
CA VAL A 21 -2.86 -4.82 14.86
C VAL A 21 -3.51 -6.18 14.55
N LYS A 22 -3.75 -6.46 13.26
CA LYS A 22 -4.40 -7.72 12.84
C LYS A 22 -3.52 -8.96 12.99
N THR A 23 -2.24 -8.85 12.68
CA THR A 23 -1.31 -10.00 12.65
C THR A 23 -0.42 -10.05 13.87
N LYS A 24 -0.49 -9.03 14.73
CA LYS A 24 0.38 -8.85 15.90
C LYS A 24 1.88 -8.97 15.56
N LYS A 25 2.25 -8.59 14.34
CA LYS A 25 3.64 -8.60 13.88
C LYS A 25 4.17 -7.18 13.76
N GLN A 26 5.43 -7.00 14.12
CA GLN A 26 6.18 -5.80 13.79
C GLN A 26 6.64 -5.89 12.35
N ILE A 27 6.45 -4.83 11.60
CA ILE A 27 6.91 -4.70 10.21
C ILE A 27 7.92 -3.57 10.19
N GLU A 28 9.06 -3.83 9.58
CA GLU A 28 10.05 -2.81 9.23
C GLU A 28 10.09 -2.64 7.72
N LEU A 29 10.03 -1.41 7.27
CA LEU A 29 10.15 -1.04 5.87
C LEU A 29 11.26 0.01 5.71
N PRO A 30 11.99 0.03 4.59
CA PRO A 30 12.90 1.11 4.29
C PRO A 30 12.13 2.42 4.12
N LEU A 31 12.63 3.50 4.71
CA LEU A 31 12.17 4.86 4.44
C LEU A 31 12.86 5.34 3.16
N LEU A 32 12.16 5.29 2.05
CA LEU A 32 12.67 5.80 0.79
C LEU A 32 12.86 7.32 0.88
N LYS A 33 13.86 7.83 0.19
CA LYS A 33 14.26 9.24 0.23
C LYS A 33 13.10 10.18 -0.12
N ASP A 34 12.40 9.93 -1.22
CA ASP A 34 11.25 10.70 -1.69
C ASP A 34 10.08 10.69 -0.70
N VAL A 35 9.84 9.54 -0.03
CA VAL A 35 8.84 9.42 1.02
C VAL A 35 9.24 10.23 2.26
N GLY A 36 10.49 10.15 2.68
CA GLY A 36 11.02 10.92 3.81
C GLY A 36 10.95 12.41 3.57
N GLU A 37 11.40 12.88 2.41
CA GLU A 37 11.33 14.29 2.01
C GLU A 37 9.88 14.80 1.98
N SER A 38 8.94 14.01 1.43
CA SER A 38 7.52 14.37 1.41
C SER A 38 6.90 14.46 2.82
N ILE A 39 7.32 13.60 3.74
CA ILE A 39 6.88 13.68 5.14
C ILE A 39 7.42 14.95 5.79
N ILE A 40 8.70 15.26 5.60
CA ILE A 40 9.32 16.48 6.15
C ILE A 40 8.64 17.74 5.59
N GLU A 41 8.39 17.78 4.29
CA GLU A 41 7.69 18.89 3.64
C GLU A 41 6.28 19.08 4.21
N TYR A 42 5.54 17.99 4.35
CA TYR A 42 4.23 18.02 4.98
C TYR A 42 4.29 18.52 6.43
N MET A 43 5.27 18.09 7.20
CA MET A 43 5.48 18.53 8.58
C MET A 43 5.75 20.01 8.68
N LYS A 44 6.56 20.56 7.76
CA LYS A 44 6.95 21.97 7.76
C LYS A 44 5.84 22.89 7.28
N TYR A 45 5.11 22.49 6.25
CA TYR A 45 4.26 23.42 5.51
C TYR A 45 2.79 23.01 5.45
N GLY A 46 2.48 21.73 5.65
CA GLY A 46 1.15 21.21 5.44
C GLY A 46 0.42 20.80 6.72
N ARG A 47 1.13 20.39 7.76
CA ARG A 47 0.52 19.82 8.96
C ARG A 47 -0.06 20.91 9.86
N PRO A 48 -1.35 20.87 10.23
CA PRO A 48 -1.93 21.77 11.23
C PRO A 48 -1.24 21.62 12.58
N THR A 49 -1.08 22.72 13.31
CA THR A 49 -0.55 22.72 14.68
C THR A 49 -1.53 22.01 15.60
N CYS A 50 -1.10 20.92 16.24
CA CYS A 50 -1.89 20.13 17.17
C CYS A 50 -0.98 19.26 18.05
N ASN A 51 -1.50 18.82 19.20
CA ASN A 51 -0.79 17.96 20.17
C ASN A 51 -0.86 16.47 19.85
N SER A 52 -1.14 16.09 18.60
CA SER A 52 -1.17 14.68 18.18
C SER A 52 0.23 14.16 17.89
N ASP A 53 0.55 12.96 18.36
CA ASP A 53 1.76 12.20 18.03
C ASP A 53 1.71 11.53 16.63
N HIS A 54 0.56 11.58 15.98
CA HIS A 54 0.38 11.07 14.62
C HIS A 54 0.96 12.03 13.60
N ILE A 55 1.66 11.50 12.61
CA ILE A 55 2.21 12.30 11.51
C ILE A 55 1.08 12.91 10.71
N PHE A 56 0.10 12.09 10.28
CA PHE A 56 -1.01 12.53 9.47
C PHE A 56 -2.24 12.85 10.30
N VAL A 57 -2.72 14.08 10.18
CA VAL A 57 -3.90 14.59 10.91
C VAL A 57 -4.89 15.24 9.95
N ARG A 58 -6.14 15.36 10.39
CA ARG A 58 -7.17 16.06 9.63
C ARG A 58 -6.90 17.56 9.61
N HIS A 59 -7.21 18.19 8.47
CA HIS A 59 -7.08 19.65 8.28
C HIS A 59 -8.36 20.43 8.65
N ARG A 60 -9.39 19.74 9.14
CA ARG A 60 -10.65 20.36 9.60
C ARG A 60 -10.91 20.03 11.05
N ALA A 61 -11.39 20.99 11.79
CA ALA A 61 -11.76 20.82 13.19
C ALA A 61 -12.87 19.78 13.36
N PRO A 62 -12.85 18.96 14.41
CA PRO A 62 -11.74 18.79 15.36
C PRO A 62 -10.52 18.13 14.68
N ILE A 63 -9.31 18.67 14.99
CA ILE A 63 -8.07 18.15 14.45
C ILE A 63 -7.69 16.90 15.24
N HIS A 64 -7.73 15.75 14.60
CA HIS A 64 -7.35 14.47 15.17
C HIS A 64 -6.70 13.59 14.10
N GLU A 65 -6.29 12.39 14.44
CA GLU A 65 -5.62 11.43 13.56
C GLU A 65 -6.42 11.13 12.29
N PHE A 66 -5.68 10.79 11.25
CA PHE A 66 -6.23 10.47 9.95
C PHE A 66 -6.79 9.04 9.96
N THR A 67 -8.05 8.85 9.61
CA THR A 67 -8.68 7.52 9.60
C THR A 67 -8.30 6.71 8.36
N ALA A 68 -8.38 5.38 8.44
CA ALA A 68 -8.16 4.50 7.30
C ALA A 68 -9.11 4.80 6.12
N SER A 69 -10.35 5.18 6.43
CA SER A 69 -11.34 5.61 5.42
C SER A 69 -10.90 6.89 4.71
N ALA A 70 -10.36 7.87 5.46
CA ALA A 70 -9.87 9.12 4.89
C ALA A 70 -8.66 8.89 3.96
N VAL A 71 -7.77 7.93 4.29
CA VAL A 71 -6.68 7.52 3.39
C VAL A 71 -7.26 6.97 2.09
N GLY A 72 -8.23 6.06 2.16
CA GLY A 72 -8.88 5.50 0.97
C GLY A 72 -9.52 6.57 0.08
N SER A 73 -10.24 7.52 0.68
CA SER A 73 -10.86 8.64 -0.04
C SER A 73 -9.83 9.56 -0.68
N SER A 74 -8.70 9.80 -0.01
CA SER A 74 -7.60 10.60 -0.55
C SER A 74 -6.96 9.92 -1.76
N VAL A 75 -6.67 8.62 -1.67
CA VAL A 75 -6.15 7.82 -2.79
C VAL A 75 -7.11 7.91 -3.98
N HIS A 76 -8.40 7.68 -3.76
CA HIS A 76 -9.41 7.76 -4.83
C HIS A 76 -9.41 9.14 -5.51
N ARG A 77 -9.39 10.22 -4.73
CA ARG A 77 -9.33 11.58 -5.26
C ARG A 77 -8.09 11.83 -6.12
N TYR A 78 -6.92 11.31 -5.72
CA TYR A 78 -5.70 11.46 -6.51
C TYR A 78 -5.73 10.61 -7.79
N LEU A 79 -6.32 9.42 -7.77
CA LEU A 79 -6.54 8.63 -8.98
C LEU A 79 -7.40 9.38 -10.00
N LEU A 80 -8.50 10.00 -9.55
CA LEU A 80 -9.35 10.83 -10.40
C LEU A 80 -8.60 12.06 -10.97
N LYS A 81 -7.82 12.75 -10.11
CA LYS A 81 -6.97 13.87 -10.57
C LYS A 81 -5.94 13.47 -11.62
N ALA A 82 -5.43 12.24 -11.53
CA ALA A 82 -4.51 11.66 -12.51
C ALA A 82 -5.22 11.16 -13.79
N GLY A 83 -6.53 11.40 -13.95
CA GLY A 83 -7.29 10.96 -15.11
C GLY A 83 -7.57 9.45 -15.16
N ILE A 84 -7.33 8.73 -14.05
CA ILE A 84 -7.55 7.28 -14.00
C ILE A 84 -9.04 7.01 -13.80
N LYS A 85 -9.65 6.30 -14.75
CA LYS A 85 -11.05 5.87 -14.66
C LYS A 85 -11.20 4.81 -13.57
N THR A 86 -12.03 5.09 -12.57
CA THR A 86 -12.26 4.20 -11.42
C THR A 86 -13.62 3.50 -11.47
N GLU A 87 -14.45 3.80 -12.45
CA GLU A 87 -15.80 3.22 -12.63
C GLU A 87 -15.70 1.72 -12.85
N GLY A 88 -16.46 0.94 -12.09
CA GLY A 88 -16.46 -0.53 -12.16
C GLY A 88 -15.17 -1.21 -11.70
N ARG A 89 -14.17 -0.47 -11.21
CA ARG A 89 -12.88 -0.99 -10.73
C ARG A 89 -12.72 -0.79 -9.24
N ARG A 90 -12.00 -1.71 -8.60
CA ARG A 90 -11.56 -1.50 -7.22
C ARG A 90 -10.60 -0.31 -7.16
N HIS A 91 -10.86 0.62 -6.26
CA HIS A 91 -10.06 1.83 -6.07
C HIS A 91 -9.78 2.06 -4.57
N GLY A 92 -8.81 2.94 -4.27
CA GLY A 92 -8.40 3.24 -2.91
C GLY A 92 -7.16 2.46 -2.47
N ALA A 93 -6.86 2.47 -1.16
CA ALA A 93 -5.63 1.91 -0.60
C ALA A 93 -5.45 0.41 -0.88
N HIS A 94 -6.53 -0.36 -0.90
CA HIS A 94 -6.47 -1.78 -1.23
C HIS A 94 -6.08 -2.03 -2.69
N ALA A 95 -6.54 -1.21 -3.63
CA ALA A 95 -6.16 -1.33 -5.04
C ALA A 95 -4.65 -1.10 -5.24
N LEU A 96 -4.09 -0.08 -4.57
CA LEU A 96 -2.63 0.15 -4.61
C LEU A 96 -1.84 -1.03 -4.04
N ARG A 97 -2.33 -1.62 -2.94
CA ARG A 97 -1.72 -2.80 -2.35
C ARG A 97 -1.77 -4.01 -3.28
N HIS A 98 -2.90 -4.21 -3.98
CA HIS A 98 -3.03 -5.25 -5.01
C HIS A 98 -2.07 -5.02 -6.17
N SER A 99 -1.97 -3.78 -6.67
CA SER A 99 -1.03 -3.43 -7.73
C SER A 99 0.43 -3.65 -7.35
N LEU A 100 0.79 -3.36 -6.08
CA LEU A 100 2.13 -3.66 -5.57
C LEU A 100 2.38 -5.17 -5.55
N ALA A 101 1.42 -5.97 -5.05
CA ALA A 101 1.54 -7.42 -5.05
C ALA A 101 1.75 -7.99 -6.46
N GLY A 102 0.95 -7.53 -7.44
CA GLY A 102 1.08 -7.93 -8.84
C GLY A 102 2.47 -7.60 -9.39
N ARG A 103 2.95 -6.38 -9.22
CA ARG A 103 4.29 -5.97 -9.65
C ARG A 103 5.41 -6.78 -9.03
N LEU A 104 5.30 -7.14 -7.75
CA LEU A 104 6.29 -7.99 -7.08
C LEU A 104 6.29 -9.41 -7.68
N LEU A 105 5.11 -9.95 -8.01
CA LEU A 105 4.96 -11.23 -8.69
C LEU A 105 5.56 -11.20 -10.11
N GLU A 106 5.25 -10.17 -10.90
CA GLU A 106 5.83 -9.95 -12.23
C GLU A 106 7.36 -9.90 -12.19
N ASN A 107 7.93 -9.30 -11.14
CA ASN A 107 9.36 -9.27 -10.89
C ASN A 107 9.90 -10.57 -10.25
N ARG A 108 9.11 -11.65 -10.25
CA ARG A 108 9.49 -12.98 -9.74
C ARG A 108 9.94 -13.00 -8.28
N ILE A 109 9.45 -12.07 -7.47
CA ILE A 109 9.71 -12.07 -6.02
C ILE A 109 8.97 -13.26 -5.41
N PRO A 110 9.65 -14.09 -4.58
CA PRO A 110 9.02 -15.25 -3.95
C PRO A 110 7.82 -14.87 -3.08
N LEU A 111 6.73 -15.66 -3.17
CA LEU A 111 5.48 -15.41 -2.45
C LEU A 111 5.64 -15.21 -0.94
N PRO A 112 6.51 -15.95 -0.23
CA PRO A 112 6.74 -15.70 1.19
C PRO A 112 7.23 -14.28 1.47
N ILE A 113 8.14 -13.77 0.63
CA ILE A 113 8.69 -12.39 0.76
C ILE A 113 7.59 -11.36 0.47
N ILE A 114 6.77 -11.58 -0.56
CA ILE A 114 5.61 -10.70 -0.84
C ILE A 114 4.65 -10.67 0.34
N SER A 115 4.39 -11.86 0.95
CA SER A 115 3.57 -11.97 2.14
C SER A 115 4.11 -11.15 3.30
N GLU A 116 5.40 -11.22 3.52
CA GLU A 116 6.09 -10.48 4.58
C GLU A 116 6.02 -8.96 4.34
N ILE A 117 6.37 -8.50 3.14
CA ILE A 117 6.29 -7.08 2.74
C ILE A 117 4.87 -6.54 2.92
N LEU A 118 3.87 -7.32 2.53
CA LEU A 118 2.48 -6.92 2.67
C LEU A 118 1.93 -7.16 4.08
N GLY A 119 2.65 -7.86 4.96
CA GLY A 119 2.21 -8.18 6.31
C GLY A 119 0.97 -9.08 6.33
N HIS A 120 0.87 -10.03 5.42
CA HIS A 120 -0.21 -11.01 5.42
C HIS A 120 0.06 -12.10 6.44
N SER A 121 -0.97 -12.49 7.20
CA SER A 121 -0.87 -13.54 8.22
C SER A 121 -1.04 -14.95 7.64
N SER A 122 -1.59 -15.08 6.43
CA SER A 122 -1.79 -16.36 5.77
C SER A 122 -1.47 -16.29 4.28
N THR A 123 -0.98 -17.41 3.76
CA THR A 123 -0.74 -17.63 2.32
C THR A 123 -2.05 -17.68 1.51
N GLU A 124 -3.19 -17.91 2.14
CA GLU A 124 -4.51 -17.95 1.45
C GLU A 124 -4.85 -16.61 0.80
N THR A 125 -4.47 -15.49 1.44
CA THR A 125 -4.68 -14.16 0.85
C THR A 125 -3.84 -13.99 -0.41
N ILE A 126 -2.67 -14.64 -0.50
CA ILE A 126 -1.79 -14.61 -1.66
C ILE A 126 -2.35 -15.50 -2.77
N MET A 127 -2.99 -16.61 -2.44
CA MET A 127 -3.64 -17.50 -3.41
C MET A 127 -4.74 -16.79 -4.20
N ALA A 128 -5.37 -15.75 -3.64
CA ALA A 128 -6.31 -14.91 -4.36
C ALA A 128 -5.63 -14.09 -5.48
N TYR A 129 -4.36 -13.71 -5.29
CA TYR A 129 -3.57 -13.03 -6.33
C TYR A 129 -3.11 -14.01 -7.42
N LEU A 130 -2.72 -15.23 -7.02
CA LEU A 130 -2.32 -16.29 -7.96
C LEU A 130 -3.46 -16.72 -8.89
N ARG A 131 -4.70 -16.72 -8.41
CA ARG A 131 -5.87 -17.07 -9.25
C ARG A 131 -6.06 -16.09 -10.41
N VAL A 132 -5.80 -14.80 -10.19
CA VAL A 132 -5.85 -13.78 -11.24
C VAL A 132 -4.75 -14.01 -12.28
N ASP A 133 -3.56 -14.41 -11.83
CA ASP A 133 -2.39 -14.63 -12.69
C ASP A 133 -2.53 -15.93 -13.50
N ILE A 134 -3.06 -16.99 -12.87
CA ILE A 134 -3.37 -18.27 -13.56
C ILE A 134 -4.45 -18.10 -14.62
N GLU A 135 -5.45 -17.24 -14.40
CA GLU A 135 -6.49 -16.96 -15.39
C GLU A 135 -5.92 -16.20 -16.59
N GLN A 136 -4.99 -15.26 -16.38
CA GLN A 136 -4.26 -14.58 -17.44
C GLN A 136 -3.33 -15.54 -18.19
N LEU A 137 -2.60 -16.41 -17.50
CA LEU A 137 -1.76 -17.44 -18.09
C LEU A 137 -2.56 -18.48 -18.87
N ARG A 138 -3.77 -18.85 -18.42
CA ARG A 138 -4.68 -19.70 -19.17
C ARG A 138 -5.13 -19.05 -20.47
N ASN A 139 -5.43 -17.78 -20.47
CA ASN A 139 -5.80 -17.05 -21.67
C ASN A 139 -4.63 -16.99 -22.69
N CYS A 140 -3.39 -16.87 -22.21
CA CYS A 140 -2.21 -16.99 -23.07
C CYS A 140 -1.95 -18.43 -23.55
N ALA A 141 -2.27 -19.46 -22.78
CA ALA A 141 -2.05 -20.86 -23.15
C ALA A 141 -3.07 -21.38 -24.18
N LEU A 142 -4.23 -20.75 -24.29
CA LEU A 142 -5.26 -21.11 -25.27
C LEU A 142 -4.90 -20.69 -26.72
N GLU A 143 -3.91 -19.82 -26.90
CA GLU A 143 -3.43 -19.40 -28.22
C GLU A 143 -2.38 -20.36 -28.86
N VAL A 144 -1.96 -21.42 -28.16
CA VAL A 144 -0.93 -22.37 -28.61
C VAL A 144 -1.51 -23.71 -29.13
N SER A 145 -2.81 -23.85 -29.25
CA SER A 145 -3.42 -25.05 -29.86
C SER A 145 -3.46 -24.95 -31.39
N GLY A 146 -2.33 -25.16 -32.02
CA GLY A 146 -2.16 -25.13 -33.49
C GLY A 146 -0.99 -25.97 -34.01
N TYR A 147 -0.70 -27.12 -33.37
CA TYR A 147 0.14 -28.17 -33.94
C TYR A 147 -0.64 -29.47 -33.99
N GLU A 148 -1.43 -29.62 -35.03
CA GLU A 148 -1.84 -30.95 -35.52
C GLU A 148 -0.74 -31.46 -36.46
N ASN A 149 -0.19 -32.61 -36.13
CA ASN A 149 0.52 -33.49 -37.06
C ASN A 149 -0.46 -34.23 -37.97
#